data_cab399c37c60970fd696fcd36ac7cdac
#
_entry.id   cab399c37c60970fd696fcd36ac7cdac
#
_cell.length_a   1.000
_cell.length_b   1.000
_cell.length_c   1.000
_cell.angle_alpha   90.00
_cell.angle_beta   90.00
_cell.angle_gamma   90.00
#
_symmetry.space_group_name_H-M   'P 1'
#
loop_
_entity.id
_entity.type
_entity.pdbx_description
1 polymer ?
#
loop_
_entity_poly.entity_id
_entity_poly.type
_entity_poly.pdbx_seq_one_letter_code
_entity_poly.pdbx_strand_id
1 'polypeptide(L)'
;MKTVAQQPMLIATLGIMLFSMMDAVMKGQALAMGTYNAMFWRMAMGALIVAVLYLPTRPVPAAGRVLKIHLIRAALTAVMAYLFFFGLTRIPLAQAIGLSFIAPIITLFLAVPILGERIGSNAKLAAVLGFGGVMVVVGGELMAVDEGSDAVGMAAVLLSAVMYAFNLVLQRMQALVARPLEIAFYQNSIVFLMLLVGVPFAVSWPASSHQWGGAALAAGFAVGSLMLMSLAYRQAEAQRLVVIEYTAFIWAAILGWWFFAEPVTARTLLGTGLIVLGCLVSARGGSR
;
A
#
# COMPACT_ATOMS: atom_id res chain seq x y z
N MET A 1 -4.30 -18.84 -24.04
CA MET A 1 -4.32 -19.04 -22.58
C MET A 1 -3.25 -18.26 -21.80
N LYS A 2 -2.09 -17.90 -22.35
CA LYS A 2 -1.05 -17.10 -21.65
C LYS A 2 -1.47 -15.66 -21.33
N THR A 3 -2.31 -15.03 -22.14
CA THR A 3 -2.78 -13.65 -21.99
C THR A 3 -3.70 -13.41 -20.79
N VAL A 4 -4.55 -14.38 -20.42
CA VAL A 4 -5.51 -14.23 -19.31
C VAL A 4 -4.82 -14.26 -17.93
N ALA A 5 -3.74 -15.03 -17.77
CA ALA A 5 -3.00 -15.13 -16.52
C ALA A 5 -2.12 -13.87 -16.22
N GLN A 6 -1.80 -13.08 -17.25
CA GLN A 6 -0.97 -11.88 -17.12
C GLN A 6 -1.79 -10.62 -16.77
N GLN A 7 -3.09 -10.60 -17.05
CA GLN A 7 -3.94 -9.43 -16.78
C GLN A 7 -3.99 -9.03 -15.30
N PRO A 8 -4.17 -9.95 -14.32
CA PRO A 8 -4.20 -9.57 -12.91
C PRO A 8 -2.88 -8.97 -12.41
N MET A 9 -1.74 -9.45 -12.93
CA MET A 9 -0.43 -8.93 -12.55
C MET A 9 -0.18 -7.53 -13.10
N LEU A 10 -0.58 -7.25 -14.34
CA LEU A 10 -0.52 -5.91 -14.92
C LEU A 10 -1.43 -4.93 -14.15
N ILE A 11 -2.65 -5.36 -13.84
CA ILE A 11 -3.59 -4.56 -13.04
C ILE A 11 -2.99 -4.26 -11.66
N ALA A 12 -2.38 -5.25 -11.00
CA ALA A 12 -1.71 -5.06 -9.72
C ALA A 12 -0.52 -4.11 -9.83
N THR A 13 0.33 -4.25 -10.86
CA THR A 13 1.48 -3.35 -11.08
C THR A 13 1.03 -1.90 -11.25
N LEU A 14 -0.03 -1.64 -12.03
CA LEU A 14 -0.62 -0.31 -12.17
C LEU A 14 -1.21 0.19 -10.84
N GLY A 15 -1.86 -0.70 -10.08
CA GLY A 15 -2.36 -0.40 -8.74
C GLY A 15 -1.25 0.01 -7.79
N ILE A 16 -0.14 -0.70 -7.76
CA ILE A 16 1.05 -0.39 -6.93
C ILE A 16 1.71 0.91 -7.40
N MET A 17 1.80 1.15 -8.70
CA MET A 17 2.30 2.43 -9.22
C MET A 17 1.49 3.62 -8.67
N LEU A 18 0.15 3.55 -8.76
CA LEU A 18 -0.72 4.61 -8.21
C LEU A 18 -0.57 4.71 -6.68
N PHE A 19 -0.38 3.59 -5.98
CA PHE A 19 -0.14 3.57 -4.55
C PHE A 19 1.16 4.30 -4.19
N SER A 20 2.24 4.03 -4.91
CA SER A 20 3.53 4.70 -4.73
C SER A 20 3.46 6.20 -5.04
N MET A 21 2.70 6.60 -6.07
CA MET A 21 2.42 8.02 -6.34
C MET A 21 1.66 8.67 -5.18
N MET A 22 0.67 7.97 -4.62
CA MET A 22 -0.05 8.44 -3.44
C MET A 22 0.89 8.61 -2.25
N ASP A 23 1.79 7.65 -1.98
CA ASP A 23 2.74 7.73 -0.87
C ASP A 23 3.69 8.93 -1.00
N ALA A 24 4.19 9.20 -2.20
CA ALA A 24 5.05 10.37 -2.46
C ALA A 24 4.30 11.69 -2.18
N VAL A 25 3.06 11.83 -2.68
CA VAL A 25 2.23 13.01 -2.40
C VAL A 25 1.93 13.12 -0.90
N MET A 26 1.59 12.02 -0.25
CA MET A 26 1.27 11.99 1.18
C MET A 26 2.47 12.32 2.06
N LYS A 27 3.69 11.94 1.69
CA LYS A 27 4.90 12.36 2.38
C LYS A 27 4.99 13.89 2.37
N GLY A 28 4.85 14.53 1.21
CA GLY A 28 4.86 15.99 1.10
C GLY A 28 3.75 16.66 1.93
N GLN A 29 2.52 16.13 1.89
CA GLN A 29 1.40 16.63 2.67
C GLN A 29 1.61 16.45 4.18
N ALA A 30 2.13 15.30 4.62
CA ALA A 30 2.40 15.03 6.04
C ALA A 30 3.49 15.95 6.60
N LEU A 31 4.52 16.28 5.81
CA LEU A 31 5.53 17.25 6.18
C LEU A 31 4.98 18.69 6.24
N ALA A 32 4.03 19.04 5.36
CA ALA A 32 3.47 20.39 5.26
C ALA A 32 2.40 20.70 6.30
N MET A 33 1.57 19.72 6.68
CA MET A 33 0.40 19.96 7.55
C MET A 33 0.27 18.96 8.71
N GLY A 34 1.25 18.06 8.89
CA GLY A 34 1.22 16.98 9.87
C GLY A 34 0.45 15.76 9.38
N THR A 35 0.86 14.59 9.90
CA THR A 35 0.34 13.27 9.47
C THR A 35 -1.17 13.15 9.60
N TYR A 36 -1.72 13.61 10.74
CA TYR A 36 -3.16 13.51 10.99
C TYR A 36 -3.97 14.31 9.96
N ASN A 37 -3.62 15.59 9.72
CA ASN A 37 -4.31 16.44 8.77
C ASN A 37 -4.20 15.92 7.33
N ALA A 38 -3.01 15.48 6.91
CA ALA A 38 -2.80 14.89 5.61
C ALA A 38 -3.73 13.67 5.39
N MET A 39 -3.82 12.77 6.38
CA MET A 39 -4.71 11.62 6.33
C MET A 39 -6.19 12.02 6.35
N PHE A 40 -6.57 12.95 7.24
CA PHE A 40 -7.94 13.40 7.37
C PHE A 40 -8.48 13.97 6.05
N TRP A 41 -7.76 14.93 5.45
CA TRP A 41 -8.21 15.56 4.22
C TRP A 41 -8.17 14.60 3.02
N ARG A 42 -7.16 13.73 2.93
CA ARG A 42 -7.13 12.68 1.92
C ARG A 42 -8.33 11.74 2.04
N MET A 43 -8.68 11.30 3.26
CA MET A 43 -9.83 10.41 3.48
C MET A 43 -11.16 11.12 3.21
N ALA A 44 -11.29 12.40 3.57
CA ALA A 44 -12.45 13.22 3.26
C ALA A 44 -12.68 13.33 1.75
N MET A 45 -11.61 13.67 1.01
CA MET A 45 -11.67 13.74 -0.46
C MET A 45 -11.93 12.37 -1.09
N GLY A 46 -11.29 11.31 -0.57
CA GLY A 46 -11.53 9.94 -1.02
C GLY A 46 -12.97 9.51 -0.79
N ALA A 47 -13.52 9.77 0.39
CA ALA A 47 -14.92 9.47 0.70
C ALA A 47 -15.89 10.22 -0.23
N LEU A 48 -15.61 11.50 -0.53
CA LEU A 48 -16.40 12.29 -1.47
C LEU A 48 -16.35 11.70 -2.89
N ILE A 49 -15.15 11.41 -3.41
CA ILE A 49 -14.96 10.84 -4.75
C ILE A 49 -15.75 9.52 -4.88
N VAL A 50 -15.57 8.61 -3.92
CA VAL A 50 -16.24 7.30 -4.01
C VAL A 50 -17.73 7.38 -3.72
N ALA A 51 -18.20 8.32 -2.89
CA ALA A 51 -19.62 8.54 -2.67
C ALA A 51 -20.33 9.00 -3.95
N VAL A 52 -19.73 9.94 -4.67
CA VAL A 52 -20.26 10.42 -5.98
C VAL A 52 -20.34 9.29 -7.01
N LEU A 53 -19.40 8.35 -6.98
CA LEU A 53 -19.39 7.22 -7.92
C LEU A 53 -20.28 6.04 -7.47
N TYR A 54 -20.38 5.78 -6.17
CA TYR A 54 -21.03 4.59 -5.62
C TYR A 54 -22.52 4.80 -5.35
N LEU A 55 -22.92 5.91 -4.71
CA LEU A 55 -24.31 6.14 -4.30
C LEU A 55 -25.31 6.19 -5.47
N PRO A 56 -24.99 6.75 -6.65
CA PRO A 56 -25.92 6.72 -7.78
C PRO A 56 -26.23 5.32 -8.31
N THR A 57 -25.38 4.31 -7.99
CA THR A 57 -25.64 2.92 -8.39
C THR A 57 -26.75 2.26 -7.54
N ARG A 58 -27.31 2.98 -6.55
CA ARG A 58 -28.33 2.49 -5.60
C ARG A 58 -27.92 1.16 -4.97
N PRO A 59 -26.75 1.08 -4.32
CA PRO A 59 -26.23 -0.17 -3.80
C PRO A 59 -27.09 -0.66 -2.62
N VAL A 60 -27.17 -1.99 -2.49
CA VAL A 60 -27.66 -2.60 -1.25
C VAL A 60 -26.57 -2.43 -0.19
N PRO A 61 -26.87 -1.86 0.99
CA PRO A 61 -25.87 -1.70 2.04
C PRO A 61 -25.24 -3.03 2.45
N ALA A 62 -23.93 -3.03 2.66
CA ALA A 62 -23.24 -4.20 3.18
C ALA A 62 -23.75 -4.54 4.58
N ALA A 63 -24.01 -5.83 4.85
CA ALA A 63 -24.51 -6.33 6.10
C ALA A 63 -23.77 -7.57 6.58
N GLY A 64 -23.98 -7.95 7.83
CA GLY A 64 -23.46 -9.18 8.40
C GLY A 64 -21.95 -9.33 8.26
N ARG A 65 -21.50 -10.46 7.69
CA ARG A 65 -20.08 -10.80 7.53
C ARG A 65 -19.36 -9.80 6.64
N VAL A 66 -19.98 -9.30 5.58
CA VAL A 66 -19.33 -8.37 4.63
C VAL A 66 -19.02 -7.05 5.32
N LEU A 67 -19.99 -6.47 6.03
CA LEU A 67 -19.79 -5.25 6.80
C LEU A 67 -18.71 -5.43 7.87
N LYS A 68 -18.68 -6.57 8.56
CA LYS A 68 -17.64 -6.87 9.55
C LYS A 68 -16.23 -6.85 8.93
N ILE A 69 -16.06 -7.41 7.73
CA ILE A 69 -14.76 -7.37 7.02
C ILE A 69 -14.40 -5.92 6.66
N HIS A 70 -15.34 -5.11 6.15
CA HIS A 70 -15.11 -3.70 5.87
C HIS A 70 -14.66 -2.93 7.13
N LEU A 71 -15.35 -3.12 8.26
CA LEU A 71 -15.02 -2.44 9.52
C LEU A 71 -13.64 -2.82 10.05
N ILE A 72 -13.34 -4.13 10.12
CA ILE A 72 -12.05 -4.62 10.63
C ILE A 72 -10.91 -4.10 9.74
N ARG A 73 -11.05 -4.19 8.41
CA ARG A 73 -10.02 -3.73 7.49
C ARG A 73 -9.84 -2.21 7.56
N ALA A 74 -10.92 -1.44 7.64
CA ALA A 74 -10.84 0.01 7.74
C ALA A 74 -10.15 0.45 9.05
N ALA A 75 -10.49 -0.18 10.19
CA ALA A 75 -9.85 0.09 11.47
C ALA A 75 -8.35 -0.23 11.43
N LEU A 76 -7.99 -1.40 10.88
CA LEU A 76 -6.60 -1.79 10.69
C LEU A 76 -5.86 -0.78 9.80
N THR A 77 -6.48 -0.37 8.69
CA THR A 77 -5.90 0.61 7.75
C THR A 77 -5.71 1.98 8.40
N ALA A 78 -6.65 2.45 9.22
CA ALA A 78 -6.52 3.73 9.90
C ALA A 78 -5.25 3.79 10.76
N VAL A 79 -5.02 2.76 11.57
CA VAL A 79 -3.86 2.69 12.47
C VAL A 79 -2.57 2.48 11.68
N MET A 80 -2.53 1.51 10.77
CA MET A 80 -1.31 1.20 10.02
C MET A 80 -0.87 2.38 9.13
N ALA A 81 -1.82 3.06 8.46
CA ALA A 81 -1.49 4.19 7.61
C ALA A 81 -0.99 5.38 8.43
N TYR A 82 -1.57 5.63 9.61
CA TYR A 82 -1.06 6.65 10.50
C TYR A 82 0.38 6.37 10.92
N LEU A 83 0.67 5.15 11.36
CA LEU A 83 2.03 4.73 11.76
C LEU A 83 3.02 4.84 10.59
N PHE A 84 2.62 4.44 9.39
CA PHE A 84 3.46 4.53 8.20
C PHE A 84 3.79 5.98 7.84
N PHE A 85 2.79 6.84 7.70
CA PHE A 85 3.01 8.25 7.36
C PHE A 85 3.70 9.03 8.48
N PHE A 86 3.46 8.67 9.74
CA PHE A 86 4.23 9.20 10.85
C PHE A 86 5.72 8.83 10.72
N GLY A 87 6.01 7.57 10.40
CA GLY A 87 7.38 7.13 10.14
C GLY A 87 8.01 7.87 8.95
N LEU A 88 7.26 8.07 7.85
CA LEU A 88 7.74 8.81 6.67
C LEU A 88 8.15 10.26 6.94
N THR A 89 7.62 10.89 7.99
CA THR A 89 8.07 12.24 8.39
C THR A 89 9.40 12.22 9.14
N ARG A 90 9.88 11.03 9.54
CA ARG A 90 11.05 10.85 10.42
C ARG A 90 12.21 10.14 9.74
N ILE A 91 11.91 9.27 8.78
CA ILE A 91 12.94 8.50 8.05
C ILE A 91 12.78 8.69 6.54
N PRO A 92 13.85 8.45 5.75
CA PRO A 92 13.80 8.50 4.29
C PRO A 92 12.75 7.57 3.69
N LEU A 93 12.15 7.98 2.54
CA LEU A 93 11.11 7.22 1.86
C LEU A 93 11.59 5.81 1.48
N ALA A 94 12.79 5.70 0.89
CA ALA A 94 13.37 4.43 0.49
C ALA A 94 13.57 3.48 1.70
N GLN A 95 14.03 4.01 2.85
CA GLN A 95 14.21 3.24 4.08
C GLN A 95 12.86 2.73 4.63
N ALA A 96 11.83 3.60 4.68
CA ALA A 96 10.51 3.22 5.16
C ALA A 96 9.88 2.13 4.28
N ILE A 97 9.97 2.26 2.96
CA ILE A 97 9.48 1.25 2.01
C ILE A 97 10.27 -0.04 2.15
N GLY A 98 11.60 0.04 2.28
CA GLY A 98 12.44 -1.13 2.51
C GLY A 98 12.05 -1.91 3.76
N LEU A 99 11.83 -1.24 4.89
CA LEU A 99 11.36 -1.86 6.13
C LEU A 99 9.97 -2.48 5.95
N SER A 100 9.10 -1.86 5.13
CA SER A 100 7.75 -2.37 4.88
C SER A 100 7.72 -3.68 4.08
N PHE A 101 8.79 -4.04 3.38
CA PHE A 101 8.85 -5.27 2.58
C PHE A 101 8.92 -6.57 3.40
N ILE A 102 8.95 -6.50 4.72
CA ILE A 102 8.65 -7.65 5.56
C ILE A 102 7.18 -8.10 5.41
N ALA A 103 6.27 -7.17 5.07
CA ALA A 103 4.84 -7.45 4.94
C ALA A 103 4.51 -8.53 3.88
N PRO A 104 5.00 -8.49 2.64
CA PRO A 104 4.80 -9.55 1.66
C PRO A 104 5.20 -10.94 2.16
N ILE A 105 6.31 -11.05 2.91
CA ILE A 105 6.76 -12.32 3.46
C ILE A 105 5.76 -12.83 4.52
N ILE A 106 5.39 -11.98 5.47
CA ILE A 106 4.40 -12.32 6.50
C ILE A 106 3.07 -12.71 5.84
N THR A 107 2.64 -11.98 4.80
CA THR A 107 1.40 -12.26 4.06
C THR A 107 1.40 -13.66 3.44
N LEU A 108 2.52 -14.12 2.87
CA LEU A 108 2.62 -15.48 2.33
C LEU A 108 2.34 -16.53 3.42
N PHE A 109 2.91 -16.37 4.61
CA PHE A 109 2.67 -17.29 5.71
C PHE A 109 1.24 -17.20 6.26
N LEU A 110 0.64 -16.01 6.29
CA LEU A 110 -0.74 -15.80 6.73
C LEU A 110 -1.77 -16.32 5.71
N ALA A 111 -1.46 -16.31 4.42
CA ALA A 111 -2.38 -16.77 3.38
C ALA A 111 -2.71 -18.27 3.50
N VAL A 112 -1.78 -19.08 3.99
CA VAL A 112 -1.99 -20.53 4.18
C VAL A 112 -3.13 -20.81 5.17
N PRO A 113 -3.04 -20.42 6.45
CA PRO A 113 -4.08 -20.74 7.43
C PRO A 113 -5.38 -19.94 7.26
N ILE A 114 -5.33 -18.72 6.72
CA ILE A 114 -6.48 -17.82 6.67
C ILE A 114 -7.26 -17.98 5.36
N LEU A 115 -6.56 -18.11 4.22
CA LEU A 115 -7.17 -18.20 2.89
C LEU A 115 -7.23 -19.63 2.35
N GLY A 116 -6.53 -20.59 2.98
CA GLY A 116 -6.40 -21.96 2.48
C GLY A 116 -5.55 -22.06 1.22
N GLU A 117 -4.78 -21.02 0.88
CA GLU A 117 -3.90 -21.01 -0.30
C GLU A 117 -2.64 -21.83 -0.04
N ARG A 118 -2.16 -22.55 -1.09
CA ARG A 118 -0.91 -23.31 -1.02
C ARG A 118 0.23 -22.50 -1.61
N ILE A 119 1.30 -22.26 -0.84
CA ILE A 119 2.46 -21.51 -1.32
C ILE A 119 3.23 -22.37 -2.33
N GLY A 120 3.17 -22.01 -3.60
CA GLY A 120 3.93 -22.64 -4.67
C GLY A 120 5.43 -22.32 -4.59
N SER A 121 6.29 -23.19 -5.13
CA SER A 121 7.75 -23.00 -5.12
C SER A 121 8.16 -21.70 -5.82
N ASN A 122 7.48 -21.32 -6.90
CA ASN A 122 7.76 -20.07 -7.61
C ASN A 122 7.42 -18.83 -6.78
N ALA A 123 6.35 -18.86 -5.97
CA ALA A 123 6.03 -17.76 -5.06
C ALA A 123 7.08 -17.62 -3.95
N LYS A 124 7.58 -18.73 -3.41
CA LYS A 124 8.69 -18.72 -2.43
C LYS A 124 9.96 -18.12 -3.03
N LEU A 125 10.37 -18.60 -4.22
CA LEU A 125 11.56 -18.10 -4.91
C LEU A 125 11.42 -16.63 -5.26
N ALA A 126 10.26 -16.22 -5.74
CA ALA A 126 9.96 -14.83 -6.05
C ALA A 126 10.02 -13.91 -4.82
N ALA A 127 9.50 -14.38 -3.67
CA ALA A 127 9.59 -13.66 -2.40
C ALA A 127 11.04 -13.50 -1.92
N VAL A 128 11.86 -14.56 -2.03
CA VAL A 128 13.29 -14.53 -1.67
C VAL A 128 14.04 -13.56 -2.59
N LEU A 129 13.82 -13.60 -3.91
CA LEU A 129 14.45 -12.69 -4.86
C LEU A 129 14.02 -11.24 -4.62
N GLY A 130 12.72 -10.99 -4.41
CA GLY A 130 12.19 -9.66 -4.15
C GLY A 130 12.74 -9.07 -2.86
N PHE A 131 12.69 -9.82 -1.77
CA PHE A 131 13.24 -9.40 -0.48
C PHE A 131 14.76 -9.22 -0.53
N GLY A 132 15.48 -10.16 -1.18
CA GLY A 132 16.92 -10.07 -1.37
C GLY A 132 17.30 -8.80 -2.16
N GLY A 133 16.54 -8.47 -3.20
CA GLY A 133 16.73 -7.24 -3.97
C GLY A 133 16.57 -5.99 -3.11
N VAL A 134 15.57 -5.95 -2.24
CA VAL A 134 15.39 -4.85 -1.28
C VAL A 134 16.54 -4.79 -0.29
N MET A 135 16.98 -5.92 0.26
CA MET A 135 18.12 -5.95 1.20
C MET A 135 19.42 -5.45 0.56
N VAL A 136 19.64 -5.68 -0.73
CA VAL A 136 20.78 -5.12 -1.47
C VAL A 136 20.72 -3.59 -1.49
N VAL A 137 19.54 -3.02 -1.68
CA VAL A 137 19.38 -1.55 -1.75
C VAL A 137 19.44 -0.93 -0.36
N VAL A 138 18.59 -1.39 0.54
CA VAL A 138 18.35 -0.78 1.86
C VAL A 138 19.41 -1.19 2.88
N GLY A 139 20.02 -2.37 2.72
CA GLY A 139 21.01 -2.89 3.67
C GLY A 139 22.25 -1.99 3.81
N GLY A 140 22.62 -1.26 2.75
CA GLY A 140 23.69 -0.26 2.82
C GLY A 140 23.32 0.96 3.66
N GLU A 141 22.06 1.39 3.57
CA GLU A 141 21.55 2.53 4.34
C GLU A 141 21.27 2.16 5.80
N LEU A 142 20.82 0.91 6.04
CA LEU A 142 20.64 0.37 7.40
C LEU A 142 21.97 0.15 8.14
N MET A 143 23.06 -0.16 7.41
CA MET A 143 24.40 -0.29 8.01
C MET A 143 25.08 1.07 8.23
N ALA A 144 24.67 2.10 7.49
CA ALA A 144 25.09 3.48 7.67
C ALA A 144 24.23 4.24 8.70
N VAL A 145 23.49 3.52 9.56
CA VAL A 145 22.73 4.12 10.64
C VAL A 145 23.73 4.76 11.64
N ASP A 146 24.02 6.03 11.40
CA ASP A 146 24.68 6.89 12.37
C ASP A 146 23.82 7.03 13.63
N GLU A 147 24.44 7.43 14.76
CA GLU A 147 23.79 7.62 16.06
C GLU A 147 22.56 8.58 16.07
N GLY A 148 22.14 9.08 14.91
CA GLY A 148 21.00 9.98 14.68
C GLY A 148 19.75 9.35 14.02
N SER A 149 19.72 8.03 13.75
CA SER A 149 18.53 7.42 13.13
C SER A 149 17.34 7.40 14.10
N ASP A 150 16.18 7.87 13.62
CA ASP A 150 14.96 7.93 14.43
C ASP A 150 14.36 6.53 14.65
N ALA A 151 14.78 5.88 15.77
CA ALA A 151 14.29 4.57 16.17
C ALA A 151 12.77 4.50 16.32
N VAL A 152 12.13 5.62 16.70
CA VAL A 152 10.66 5.71 16.81
C VAL A 152 10.01 5.67 15.43
N GLY A 153 10.59 6.37 14.45
CA GLY A 153 10.14 6.32 13.07
C GLY A 153 10.26 4.93 12.47
N MET A 154 11.40 4.26 12.68
CA MET A 154 11.61 2.88 12.23
C MET A 154 10.63 1.89 12.89
N ALA A 155 10.45 1.97 14.21
CA ALA A 155 9.52 1.11 14.94
C ALA A 155 8.07 1.31 14.46
N ALA A 156 7.65 2.54 14.19
CA ALA A 156 6.32 2.86 13.65
C ALA A 156 6.11 2.23 12.27
N VAL A 157 7.10 2.32 11.37
CA VAL A 157 7.04 1.69 10.05
C VAL A 157 7.01 0.17 10.16
N LEU A 158 7.83 -0.45 11.00
CA LEU A 158 7.84 -1.91 11.19
C LEU A 158 6.50 -2.42 11.73
N LEU A 159 5.93 -1.73 12.72
CA LEU A 159 4.60 -2.09 13.24
C LEU A 159 3.53 -1.93 12.16
N SER A 160 3.58 -0.84 11.40
CA SER A 160 2.72 -0.65 10.23
C SER A 160 2.86 -1.78 9.21
N ALA A 161 4.09 -2.24 8.93
CA ALA A 161 4.34 -3.31 7.97
C ALA A 161 3.73 -4.66 8.40
N VAL A 162 3.83 -5.00 9.70
CA VAL A 162 3.15 -6.18 10.25
C VAL A 162 1.63 -6.06 10.05
N MET A 163 1.05 -4.90 10.38
CA MET A 163 -0.38 -4.65 10.19
C MET A 163 -0.76 -4.67 8.70
N TYR A 164 0.13 -4.21 7.81
CA TYR A 164 -0.08 -4.24 6.37
C TYR A 164 -0.16 -5.68 5.85
N ALA A 165 0.62 -6.61 6.38
CA ALA A 165 0.51 -8.02 6.02
C ALA A 165 -0.89 -8.59 6.30
N PHE A 166 -1.47 -8.29 7.46
CA PHE A 166 -2.86 -8.66 7.75
C PHE A 166 -3.86 -7.94 6.83
N ASN A 167 -3.60 -6.66 6.51
CA ASN A 167 -4.45 -5.90 5.60
C ASN A 167 -4.48 -6.51 4.19
N LEU A 168 -3.37 -7.03 3.66
CA LEU A 168 -3.31 -7.70 2.36
C LEU A 168 -4.18 -8.97 2.34
N VAL A 169 -4.15 -9.77 3.41
CA VAL A 169 -5.03 -10.95 3.55
C VAL A 169 -6.49 -10.53 3.61
N LEU A 170 -6.84 -9.52 4.43
CA LEU A 170 -8.21 -8.99 4.52
C LEU A 170 -8.65 -8.39 3.18
N GLN A 171 -7.76 -7.75 2.43
CA GLN A 171 -8.04 -7.23 1.08
C GLN A 171 -8.42 -8.34 0.11
N ARG A 172 -7.71 -9.47 0.15
CA ARG A 172 -8.08 -10.66 -0.63
C ARG A 172 -9.45 -11.19 -0.22
N MET A 173 -9.70 -11.38 1.09
CA MET A 173 -11.01 -11.82 1.59
C MET A 173 -12.14 -10.87 1.14
N GLN A 174 -11.92 -9.58 1.22
CA GLN A 174 -12.87 -8.54 0.85
C GLN A 174 -13.15 -8.55 -0.67
N ALA A 175 -12.09 -8.71 -1.49
CA ALA A 175 -12.21 -8.76 -2.95
C ALA A 175 -13.02 -9.96 -3.46
N LEU A 176 -13.13 -11.05 -2.67
CA LEU A 176 -13.93 -12.22 -3.01
C LEU A 176 -15.44 -12.02 -2.74
N VAL A 177 -15.81 -11.08 -1.87
CA VAL A 177 -17.20 -10.91 -1.40
C VAL A 177 -17.81 -9.55 -1.75
N ALA A 178 -17.01 -8.58 -2.17
CA ALA A 178 -17.45 -7.21 -2.48
C ALA A 178 -16.90 -6.72 -3.82
N ARG A 179 -17.57 -5.72 -4.41
CA ARG A 179 -17.11 -5.08 -5.65
C ARG A 179 -16.01 -4.05 -5.36
N PRO A 180 -15.07 -3.78 -6.30
CA PRO A 180 -13.99 -2.81 -6.06
C PRO A 180 -14.49 -1.43 -5.61
N LEU A 181 -15.55 -0.91 -6.21
CA LEU A 181 -16.10 0.40 -5.86
C LEU A 181 -16.75 0.41 -4.46
N GLU A 182 -17.40 -0.69 -4.06
CA GLU A 182 -17.94 -0.89 -2.71
C GLU A 182 -16.80 -0.90 -1.68
N ILE A 183 -15.74 -1.65 -1.96
CA ILE A 183 -14.53 -1.70 -1.12
C ILE A 183 -13.95 -0.30 -0.92
N ALA A 184 -13.81 0.46 -2.01
CA ALA A 184 -13.29 1.83 -1.96
C ALA A 184 -14.21 2.76 -1.16
N PHE A 185 -15.53 2.64 -1.31
CA PHE A 185 -16.51 3.44 -0.57
C PHE A 185 -16.43 3.17 0.93
N TYR A 186 -16.56 1.92 1.36
CA TYR A 186 -16.51 1.58 2.78
C TYR A 186 -15.15 1.91 3.39
N GLN A 187 -14.04 1.64 2.69
CA GLN A 187 -12.70 1.91 3.19
C GLN A 187 -12.49 3.40 3.47
N ASN A 188 -12.76 4.28 2.50
CA ASN A 188 -12.54 5.71 2.67
C ASN A 188 -13.54 6.32 3.67
N SER A 189 -14.83 5.94 3.59
CA SER A 189 -15.87 6.48 4.46
C SER A 189 -15.67 6.08 5.92
N ILE A 190 -15.38 4.81 6.21
CA ILE A 190 -15.21 4.34 7.58
C ILE A 190 -13.94 4.95 8.19
N VAL A 191 -12.82 4.97 7.46
CA VAL A 191 -11.58 5.59 7.98
C VAL A 191 -11.79 7.08 8.20
N PHE A 192 -12.48 7.79 7.30
CA PHE A 192 -12.84 9.19 7.50
C PHE A 192 -13.67 9.38 8.76
N LEU A 193 -14.73 8.58 8.97
CA LEU A 193 -15.56 8.64 10.17
C LEU A 193 -14.75 8.36 11.45
N MET A 194 -13.81 7.43 11.41
CA MET A 194 -12.91 7.17 12.56
C MET A 194 -12.01 8.37 12.85
N LEU A 195 -11.51 9.06 11.84
CA LEU A 195 -10.67 10.24 12.01
C LEU A 195 -11.47 11.45 12.52
N LEU A 196 -12.82 11.48 12.38
CA LEU A 196 -13.64 12.56 12.95
C LEU A 196 -13.52 12.68 14.47
N VAL A 197 -13.18 11.59 15.16
CA VAL A 197 -12.98 11.60 16.63
C VAL A 197 -11.84 12.54 17.04
N GLY A 198 -10.83 12.69 16.22
CA GLY A 198 -9.69 13.59 16.48
C GLY A 198 -9.90 15.04 16.05
N VAL A 199 -10.99 15.36 15.36
CA VAL A 199 -11.26 16.72 14.82
C VAL A 199 -11.17 17.81 15.87
N PRO A 200 -11.77 17.67 17.08
CA PRO A 200 -11.72 18.74 18.07
C PRO A 200 -10.30 19.08 18.57
N PHE A 201 -9.35 18.17 18.36
CA PHE A 201 -8.02 18.27 18.97
C PHE A 201 -6.91 18.56 17.95
N ALA A 202 -7.08 18.18 16.68
CA ALA A 202 -5.96 18.09 15.76
C ALA A 202 -6.23 18.61 14.33
N VAL A 203 -7.48 18.86 13.95
CA VAL A 203 -7.79 19.30 12.58
C VAL A 203 -7.49 20.76 12.38
N SER A 204 -6.72 21.04 11.32
CA SER A 204 -6.56 22.37 10.75
C SER A 204 -6.97 22.37 9.28
N TRP A 205 -7.46 23.51 8.81
CA TRP A 205 -7.80 23.69 7.39
C TRP A 205 -6.53 23.78 6.55
N PRO A 206 -6.52 23.20 5.33
CA PRO A 206 -5.40 23.40 4.40
C PRO A 206 -5.22 24.89 4.12
N ALA A 207 -3.99 25.39 4.33
CA ALA A 207 -3.68 26.80 4.25
C ALA A 207 -3.51 27.32 2.80
N SER A 208 -3.36 26.42 1.82
CA SER A 208 -3.09 26.77 0.43
C SER A 208 -3.82 25.87 -0.56
N SER A 209 -4.01 26.38 -1.78
CA SER A 209 -4.53 25.57 -2.91
C SER A 209 -3.68 24.35 -3.21
N HIS A 210 -2.36 24.42 -2.98
CA HIS A 210 -1.44 23.29 -3.13
C HIS A 210 -1.76 22.14 -2.15
N GLN A 211 -2.09 22.46 -0.89
CA GLN A 211 -2.46 21.44 0.10
C GLN A 211 -3.82 20.79 -0.24
N TRP A 212 -4.79 21.56 -0.71
CA TRP A 212 -6.07 21.04 -1.22
C TRP A 212 -5.87 20.14 -2.44
N GLY A 213 -5.10 20.63 -3.41
CA GLY A 213 -4.75 19.86 -4.62
C GLY A 213 -4.01 18.58 -4.30
N GLY A 214 -3.05 18.62 -3.37
CA GLY A 214 -2.30 17.46 -2.91
C GLY A 214 -3.20 16.42 -2.22
N ALA A 215 -4.12 16.85 -1.35
CA ALA A 215 -5.08 15.96 -0.70
C ALA A 215 -6.02 15.29 -1.72
N ALA A 216 -6.54 16.05 -2.69
CA ALA A 216 -7.40 15.53 -3.75
C ALA A 216 -6.64 14.55 -4.68
N LEU A 217 -5.42 14.89 -5.07
CA LEU A 217 -4.56 14.06 -5.92
C LEU A 217 -4.21 12.74 -5.21
N ALA A 218 -3.79 12.81 -3.95
CA ALA A 218 -3.52 11.63 -3.13
C ALA A 218 -4.77 10.75 -2.97
N ALA A 219 -5.95 11.34 -2.78
CA ALA A 219 -7.21 10.63 -2.72
C ALA A 219 -7.54 9.93 -4.04
N GLY A 220 -7.37 10.60 -5.17
CA GLY A 220 -7.57 10.03 -6.51
C GLY A 220 -6.65 8.82 -6.76
N PHE A 221 -5.36 8.94 -6.47
CA PHE A 221 -4.40 7.84 -6.58
C PHE A 221 -4.74 6.69 -5.64
N ALA A 222 -5.10 6.98 -4.38
CA ALA A 222 -5.48 5.96 -3.42
C ALA A 222 -6.74 5.18 -3.84
N VAL A 223 -7.78 5.87 -4.30
CA VAL A 223 -9.02 5.25 -4.78
C VAL A 223 -8.74 4.41 -6.03
N GLY A 224 -8.01 4.95 -7.01
CA GLY A 224 -7.62 4.23 -8.22
C GLY A 224 -6.81 2.98 -7.91
N SER A 225 -5.77 3.10 -7.06
CA SER A 225 -4.97 1.97 -6.59
C SER A 225 -5.84 0.90 -5.92
N LEU A 226 -6.68 1.30 -4.97
CA LEU A 226 -7.54 0.38 -4.22
C LEU A 226 -8.51 -0.38 -5.14
N MET A 227 -9.08 0.29 -6.15
CA MET A 227 -9.95 -0.35 -7.13
C MET A 227 -9.18 -1.35 -8.00
N LEU A 228 -8.00 -0.99 -8.51
CA LEU A 228 -7.16 -1.88 -9.32
C LEU A 228 -6.68 -3.07 -8.50
N MET A 229 -6.18 -2.86 -7.30
CA MET A 229 -5.75 -3.94 -6.41
C MET A 229 -6.90 -4.86 -6.04
N SER A 230 -8.08 -4.31 -5.71
CA SER A 230 -9.27 -5.12 -5.43
C SER A 230 -9.70 -5.96 -6.64
N LEU A 231 -9.59 -5.41 -7.85
CA LEU A 231 -9.86 -6.14 -9.09
C LEU A 231 -8.83 -7.24 -9.33
N ALA A 232 -7.54 -6.97 -9.09
CA ALA A 232 -6.47 -7.95 -9.22
C ALA A 232 -6.64 -9.09 -8.20
N TYR A 233 -6.87 -8.77 -6.92
CA TYR A 233 -7.10 -9.75 -5.86
C TYR A 233 -8.38 -10.57 -6.05
N ARG A 234 -9.35 -10.09 -6.81
CA ARG A 234 -10.52 -10.86 -7.19
C ARG A 234 -10.19 -11.94 -8.24
N GLN A 235 -9.21 -11.69 -9.09
CA GLN A 235 -8.86 -12.53 -10.24
C GLN A 235 -7.69 -13.49 -9.98
N ALA A 236 -6.86 -13.23 -8.97
CA ALA A 236 -5.68 -14.01 -8.66
C ALA A 236 -5.48 -14.22 -7.17
N GLU A 237 -4.80 -15.30 -6.80
CA GLU A 237 -4.46 -15.62 -5.42
C GLU A 237 -3.46 -14.62 -4.81
N ALA A 238 -3.54 -14.42 -3.50
CA ALA A 238 -2.69 -13.49 -2.78
C ALA A 238 -1.20 -13.80 -2.98
N GLN A 239 -0.80 -15.06 -2.95
CA GLN A 239 0.60 -15.49 -3.15
C GLN A 239 1.23 -15.02 -4.46
N ARG A 240 0.43 -14.80 -5.52
CA ARG A 240 0.93 -14.29 -6.80
C ARG A 240 1.03 -12.78 -6.83
N LEU A 241 0.09 -12.10 -6.20
CA LEU A 241 0.01 -10.63 -6.23
C LEU A 241 0.93 -9.98 -5.20
N VAL A 242 1.14 -10.62 -4.05
CA VAL A 242 2.03 -10.12 -2.99
C VAL A 242 3.47 -9.89 -3.50
N VAL A 243 3.93 -10.70 -4.47
CA VAL A 243 5.26 -10.49 -5.08
C VAL A 243 5.31 -9.20 -5.89
N ILE A 244 4.18 -8.76 -6.45
CA ILE A 244 4.11 -7.49 -7.19
C ILE A 244 4.28 -6.28 -6.27
N GLU A 245 3.97 -6.43 -4.97
CA GLU A 245 4.21 -5.38 -3.97
C GLU A 245 5.68 -4.91 -3.96
N TYR A 246 6.64 -5.79 -4.25
CA TYR A 246 8.05 -5.40 -4.34
C TYR A 246 8.33 -4.39 -5.45
N THR A 247 7.47 -4.30 -6.48
CA THR A 247 7.62 -3.27 -7.52
C THR A 247 7.39 -1.86 -6.98
N ALA A 248 6.76 -1.70 -5.80
CA ALA A 248 6.63 -0.41 -5.13
C ALA A 248 7.99 0.28 -4.95
N PHE A 249 9.05 -0.52 -4.71
CA PHE A 249 10.41 0.02 -4.57
C PHE A 249 10.90 0.68 -5.86
N ILE A 250 10.60 0.08 -7.01
CA ILE A 250 10.99 0.63 -8.32
C ILE A 250 10.35 2.01 -8.52
N TRP A 251 9.05 2.09 -8.23
CA TRP A 251 8.31 3.35 -8.31
C TRP A 251 8.80 4.36 -7.28
N ALA A 252 9.09 3.92 -6.05
CA ALA A 252 9.64 4.78 -5.02
C ALA A 252 11.01 5.34 -5.39
N ALA A 253 11.89 4.54 -5.99
CA ALA A 253 13.20 5.00 -6.47
C ALA A 253 13.04 6.05 -7.57
N ILE A 254 12.15 5.83 -8.54
CA ILE A 254 11.85 6.78 -9.62
C ILE A 254 11.28 8.08 -9.04
N LEU A 255 10.27 7.99 -8.15
CA LEU A 255 9.61 9.15 -7.56
C LEU A 255 10.53 9.88 -6.57
N GLY A 256 11.36 9.14 -5.82
CA GLY A 256 12.37 9.68 -4.92
C GLY A 256 13.41 10.52 -5.68
N TRP A 257 13.90 9.99 -6.79
CA TRP A 257 14.80 10.72 -7.67
C TRP A 257 14.14 11.98 -8.24
N TRP A 258 12.90 11.86 -8.73
CA TRP A 258 12.20 12.97 -9.41
C TRP A 258 11.77 14.08 -8.46
N PHE A 259 11.13 13.73 -7.33
CA PHE A 259 10.50 14.72 -6.43
C PHE A 259 11.40 15.13 -5.26
N PHE A 260 12.32 14.25 -4.83
CA PHE A 260 13.13 14.46 -3.64
C PHE A 260 14.65 14.51 -3.94
N ALA A 261 15.04 14.45 -5.23
CA ALA A 261 16.44 14.45 -5.69
C ALA A 261 17.29 13.33 -5.04
N GLU A 262 16.67 12.20 -4.69
CA GLU A 262 17.36 11.04 -4.12
C GLU A 262 18.23 10.36 -5.19
N PRO A 263 19.53 10.07 -4.93
CA PRO A 263 20.43 9.53 -5.94
C PRO A 263 20.09 8.06 -6.25
N VAL A 264 20.02 7.71 -7.54
CA VAL A 264 19.92 6.31 -7.98
C VAL A 264 21.31 5.69 -8.01
N THR A 265 21.61 4.83 -7.05
CA THR A 265 22.93 4.18 -6.91
C THR A 265 23.01 2.88 -7.72
N ALA A 266 24.24 2.37 -7.92
CA ALA A 266 24.43 1.04 -8.52
C ALA A 266 23.74 -0.07 -7.69
N ARG A 267 23.68 0.07 -6.37
CA ARG A 267 22.94 -0.83 -5.48
C ARG A 267 21.44 -0.81 -5.78
N THR A 268 20.86 0.37 -6.01
CA THR A 268 19.47 0.54 -6.43
C THR A 268 19.19 -0.21 -7.73
N LEU A 269 20.09 -0.12 -8.73
CA LEU A 269 19.93 -0.82 -10.00
C LEU A 269 20.01 -2.35 -9.83
N LEU A 270 20.98 -2.85 -9.05
CA LEU A 270 21.13 -4.29 -8.79
C LEU A 270 19.92 -4.85 -8.02
N GLY A 271 19.48 -4.18 -6.97
CA GLY A 271 18.31 -4.59 -6.19
C GLY A 271 17.02 -4.57 -7.02
N THR A 272 16.83 -3.53 -7.84
CA THR A 272 15.72 -3.45 -8.80
C THR A 272 15.76 -4.63 -9.79
N GLY A 273 16.91 -5.00 -10.29
CA GLY A 273 17.08 -6.17 -11.17
C GLY A 273 16.62 -7.47 -10.50
N LEU A 274 16.98 -7.69 -9.24
CA LEU A 274 16.53 -8.86 -8.46
C LEU A 274 15.00 -8.86 -8.22
N ILE A 275 14.41 -7.70 -7.92
CA ILE A 275 12.96 -7.54 -7.76
C ILE A 275 12.23 -7.91 -9.05
N VAL A 276 12.69 -7.36 -10.19
CA VAL A 276 12.10 -7.67 -11.51
C VAL A 276 12.21 -9.14 -11.83
N LEU A 277 13.35 -9.79 -11.56
CA LEU A 277 13.53 -11.22 -11.72
C LEU A 277 12.54 -12.02 -10.86
N GLY A 278 12.34 -11.62 -9.60
CA GLY A 278 11.34 -12.22 -8.72
C GLY A 278 9.92 -12.14 -9.29
N CYS A 279 9.52 -10.96 -9.79
CA CYS A 279 8.23 -10.77 -10.44
C CYS A 279 8.07 -11.66 -11.70
N LEU A 280 9.11 -11.78 -12.52
CA LEU A 280 9.10 -12.65 -13.71
C LEU A 280 8.98 -14.14 -13.35
N VAL A 281 9.65 -14.58 -12.28
CA VAL A 281 9.54 -15.97 -11.76
C VAL A 281 8.11 -16.25 -11.29
N SER A 282 7.51 -15.32 -10.54
CA SER A 282 6.11 -15.45 -10.10
C SER A 282 5.14 -15.53 -11.29
N ALA A 283 5.35 -14.68 -12.31
CA ALA A 283 4.52 -14.66 -13.51
C ALA A 283 4.55 -15.98 -14.29
N ARG A 284 5.69 -16.67 -14.33
CA ARG A 284 5.85 -17.96 -15.05
C ARG A 284 5.24 -19.15 -14.30
N GLY A 285 5.02 -19.05 -12.99
CA GLY A 285 4.46 -20.12 -12.16
C GLY A 285 2.95 -20.38 -12.34
N GLY A 286 2.28 -19.63 -13.18
CA GLY A 286 0.82 -19.69 -13.40
C GLY A 286 0.31 -20.78 -14.37
N SER A 287 1.14 -21.74 -14.78
CA SER A 287 0.75 -22.73 -15.81
C SER A 287 0.61 -24.18 -15.29
N ARG A 288 0.25 -24.35 -14.00
CA ARG A 288 -0.10 -25.70 -13.51
C ARG A 288 -1.41 -25.66 -12.73
#